data_7d673f3c5d951e7ed8305400a957d81a
#
_entry.id   7d673f3c5d951e7ed8305400a957d81a
#
_cell.length_a   1.000
_cell.length_b   1.000
_cell.length_c   1.000
_cell.angle_alpha   90.00
_cell.angle_beta   90.00
_cell.angle_gamma   90.00
#
_symmetry.space_group_name_H-M   'P 1'
#
loop_
_entity.id
_entity.type
_entity.pdbx_description
1 polymer ?
#
loop_
_entity_poly.entity_id
_entity_poly.type
_entity_poly.pdbx_seq_one_letter_code
_entity_poly.pdbx_strand_id
1 'polypeptide(L)'
;MKRISILAFSTIMISAAPVVVDIKSKHLHNESPHIPSQCYTKTKDEKGHIHNPCFACHIDAKEPNYIDDWDLQMAYSFREYLLKNHWSNLFIDRSKAVAAISDEKIASYVKKSNYHDKGRLLLAEKLRHLPEAWDVDGDKKWDGYIPDCYYDFDEEGFDRDGEGNFTGWRAFGYAPVLGTFWPTNGSTDDVLIRLPKAFRSFGGKYDKQTYKVNLLIIEALIKQKDIESFPIDEKRYGVDLDKDKTLGIAKKIAFAYDPRNGAFMSYVGDAKGKIKIAAGLFPKGAEFLHSVRYIDSDANGTIMIAPRMKELRYAKKVAWADYNTHQELIEEKLKENHDFPDRLEQFIGDNERGISNKRGWRYQGFIEDAKGELRPQSYEETLFCIGCHASLGAVVDSTFSFARKLEKGAYHDGWFHWSQKGLKGIKEPHTPDGRYEYTLYLEKNHAGDEFRANAEVKGKFFDKDGNLNQSLVKTLHHDISSLLLPSTKRATRLNKAYKVIVNEQSFIYGRDAHIKPLESVYKEMKEGKSTGVKEPVRYYHDTHKM
;
A
#
# COMPACT_ATOMS: atom_id res chain seq x y z
N MET A 1 17.00 -2.19 72.45
CA MET A 1 15.91 -2.31 71.48
C MET A 1 16.08 -1.23 70.39
N LYS A 2 16.58 -1.61 69.22
CA LYS A 2 16.73 -0.68 68.08
C LYS A 2 15.46 -0.81 67.22
N ARG A 3 14.73 0.30 67.08
CA ARG A 3 13.56 0.40 66.16
C ARG A 3 14.07 0.57 64.76
N ILE A 4 13.73 -0.36 63.87
CA ILE A 4 13.95 -0.26 62.43
C ILE A 4 12.69 0.34 61.84
N SER A 5 12.82 1.57 61.31
CA SER A 5 11.76 2.23 60.54
C SER A 5 11.86 1.77 59.10
N ILE A 6 10.84 1.05 58.63
CA ILE A 6 10.69 0.67 57.22
C ILE A 6 10.01 1.86 56.51
N LEU A 7 10.77 2.58 55.69
CA LEU A 7 10.21 3.54 54.73
C LEU A 7 9.62 2.77 53.55
N ALA A 8 8.30 2.77 53.43
CA ALA A 8 7.61 2.30 52.25
C ALA A 8 7.71 3.36 51.13
N PHE A 9 8.50 3.12 50.12
CA PHE A 9 8.47 3.89 48.87
C PHE A 9 7.25 3.49 48.06
N SER A 10 6.19 4.28 48.12
CA SER A 10 5.08 4.18 47.17
C SER A 10 5.50 4.80 45.84
N THR A 11 5.78 3.98 44.86
CA THR A 11 5.96 4.40 43.47
C THR A 11 4.60 4.86 42.94
N ILE A 12 4.38 6.15 42.90
CA ILE A 12 3.24 6.74 42.18
C ILE A 12 3.50 6.53 40.68
N MET A 13 2.82 5.56 40.09
CA MET A 13 2.73 5.47 38.62
C MET A 13 1.85 6.63 38.14
N ILE A 14 2.48 7.71 37.70
CA ILE A 14 1.79 8.76 36.97
C ILE A 14 1.40 8.12 35.62
N SER A 15 0.15 7.69 35.49
CA SER A 15 -0.46 7.36 34.22
C SER A 15 -0.56 8.66 33.42
N ALA A 16 0.31 8.86 32.45
CA ALA A 16 0.16 9.96 31.51
C ALA A 16 -1.22 9.85 30.85
N ALA A 17 -1.95 10.96 30.83
CA ALA A 17 -3.23 11.02 30.11
C ALA A 17 -3.01 10.62 28.64
N PRO A 18 -3.95 9.89 28.02
CA PRO A 18 -3.82 9.50 26.63
C PRO A 18 -3.66 10.74 25.76
N VAL A 19 -2.67 10.70 24.84
CA VAL A 19 -2.44 11.79 23.89
C VAL A 19 -3.67 11.88 22.98
N VAL A 20 -4.33 13.03 22.96
CA VAL A 20 -5.46 13.32 22.09
C VAL A 20 -4.93 14.04 20.86
N VAL A 21 -5.15 13.45 19.67
CA VAL A 21 -4.77 14.05 18.39
C VAL A 21 -5.91 14.95 17.94
N ASP A 22 -5.59 16.19 17.58
CA ASP A 22 -6.54 17.08 16.91
C ASP A 22 -6.75 16.63 15.46
N ILE A 23 -7.89 15.99 15.21
CA ILE A 23 -8.24 15.43 13.91
C ILE A 23 -8.74 16.53 12.95
N LYS A 24 -9.33 17.60 13.49
CA LYS A 24 -9.94 18.66 12.68
C LYS A 24 -8.93 19.65 12.13
N SER A 25 -7.75 19.75 12.72
CA SER A 25 -6.69 20.67 12.28
C SER A 25 -6.14 20.28 10.92
N LYS A 26 -5.86 21.30 10.10
CA LYS A 26 -5.10 21.18 8.85
C LYS A 26 -3.69 21.76 8.99
N HIS A 27 -3.25 22.03 10.20
CA HIS A 27 -1.90 22.50 10.47
C HIS A 27 -0.89 21.37 10.20
N LEU A 28 0.17 21.67 9.45
CA LEU A 28 1.25 20.74 9.16
C LEU A 28 2.40 20.96 10.14
N HIS A 29 2.76 19.91 10.87
CA HIS A 29 3.97 19.85 11.69
C HIS A 29 5.15 19.29 10.88
N ASN A 30 4.84 18.43 9.91
CA ASN A 30 5.76 17.99 8.88
C ASN A 30 5.41 18.75 7.59
N GLU A 31 6.30 19.62 7.14
CA GLU A 31 6.05 20.48 5.98
C GLU A 31 5.91 19.69 4.67
N SER A 32 6.40 18.45 4.63
CA SER A 32 6.40 17.60 3.45
C SER A 32 5.88 16.18 3.71
N PRO A 33 4.68 15.99 4.33
CA PRO A 33 4.19 14.67 4.72
C PRO A 33 3.85 13.77 3.52
N HIS A 34 3.80 14.35 2.32
CA HIS A 34 3.61 13.63 1.05
C HIS A 34 4.92 13.10 0.43
N ILE A 35 6.08 13.34 1.04
CA ILE A 35 7.35 12.75 0.59
C ILE A 35 7.67 11.55 1.47
N PRO A 36 7.65 10.32 0.93
CA PRO A 36 7.94 9.11 1.70
C PRO A 36 9.33 9.12 2.34
N SER A 37 9.44 8.54 3.54
CA SER A 37 10.72 8.40 4.25
C SER A 37 11.77 7.63 3.43
N GLN A 38 11.32 6.73 2.56
CA GLN A 38 12.17 5.97 1.64
C GLN A 38 13.01 6.86 0.72
N CYS A 39 12.51 8.04 0.35
CA CYS A 39 13.23 9.00 -0.49
C CYS A 39 14.53 9.53 0.14
N TYR A 40 14.69 9.41 1.46
CA TYR A 40 15.88 9.85 2.19
C TYR A 40 16.88 8.72 2.47
N THR A 41 16.77 7.60 1.79
CA THR A 41 17.65 6.43 1.99
C THR A 41 19.11 6.72 1.61
N LYS A 42 20.04 6.22 2.44
CA LYS A 42 21.47 6.16 2.16
C LYS A 42 22.05 4.82 2.60
N THR A 43 21.41 3.74 2.22
CA THR A 43 21.91 2.40 2.54
C THR A 43 23.32 2.21 2.02
N LYS A 44 24.20 1.69 2.87
CA LYS A 44 25.60 1.43 2.50
C LYS A 44 25.81 -0.06 2.23
N ASP A 45 26.54 -0.34 1.16
CA ASP A 45 27.08 -1.67 0.92
C ASP A 45 28.29 -1.97 1.83
N GLU A 46 28.86 -3.16 1.73
CA GLU A 46 30.00 -3.60 2.54
C GLU A 46 31.29 -2.81 2.24
N LYS A 47 31.35 -2.14 1.09
CA LYS A 47 32.46 -1.25 0.68
C LYS A 47 32.21 0.21 1.04
N GLY A 48 31.05 0.51 1.68
CA GLY A 48 30.67 1.85 2.09
C GLY A 48 30.06 2.72 0.99
N HIS A 49 29.79 2.17 -0.22
CA HIS A 49 29.08 2.90 -1.26
C HIS A 49 27.62 3.08 -0.85
N ILE A 50 27.06 4.23 -1.21
CA ILE A 50 25.67 4.57 -0.88
C ILE A 50 24.78 4.14 -2.02
N HIS A 51 23.64 3.56 -1.67
CA HIS A 51 22.57 3.12 -2.57
C HIS A 51 21.23 3.66 -2.11
N ASN A 52 20.31 3.88 -3.06
CA ASN A 52 18.94 4.32 -2.81
C ASN A 52 17.98 3.54 -3.71
N PRO A 53 16.80 3.15 -3.21
CA PRO A 53 15.81 2.38 -3.97
C PRO A 53 14.98 3.23 -4.96
N CYS A 54 15.42 4.39 -5.39
CA CYS A 54 14.70 5.28 -6.31
C CYS A 54 14.16 4.55 -7.54
N PHE A 55 14.95 3.62 -8.10
CA PHE A 55 14.57 2.81 -9.27
C PHE A 55 13.38 1.87 -9.03
N ALA A 56 12.89 1.71 -7.79
CA ALA A 56 11.70 0.93 -7.50
C ALA A 56 10.39 1.69 -7.78
N CYS A 57 10.44 3.03 -7.74
CA CYS A 57 9.29 3.91 -7.92
C CYS A 57 9.43 4.81 -9.15
N HIS A 58 10.63 5.37 -9.38
CA HIS A 58 10.94 6.21 -10.54
C HIS A 58 11.35 5.31 -11.71
N ILE A 59 10.40 4.93 -12.54
CA ILE A 59 10.56 4.03 -13.68
C ILE A 59 9.97 4.65 -14.93
N ASP A 60 10.25 4.05 -16.08
CA ASP A 60 9.60 4.38 -17.35
C ASP A 60 8.08 4.33 -17.18
N ALA A 61 7.39 5.41 -17.50
CA ALA A 61 5.95 5.50 -17.37
C ALA A 61 5.24 4.83 -18.57
N LYS A 62 4.03 4.34 -18.31
CA LYS A 62 3.06 3.94 -19.33
C LYS A 62 1.87 4.87 -19.32
N GLU A 63 1.27 5.12 -20.47
CA GLU A 63 -0.03 5.77 -20.54
C GLU A 63 -1.06 5.01 -19.66
N PRO A 64 -1.88 5.72 -18.89
CA PRO A 64 -2.08 7.17 -18.85
C PRO A 64 -1.19 7.91 -17.85
N ASN A 65 -0.17 7.30 -17.29
CA ASN A 65 0.81 7.98 -16.46
C ASN A 65 1.87 8.63 -17.36
N TYR A 66 1.73 9.93 -17.59
CA TYR A 66 2.65 10.69 -18.47
C TYR A 66 3.91 11.22 -17.76
N ILE A 67 4.20 10.70 -16.55
CA ILE A 67 5.46 11.01 -15.87
C ILE A 67 6.47 9.92 -16.20
N ASP A 68 7.45 10.28 -16.98
CA ASP A 68 8.69 9.53 -17.16
C ASP A 68 9.75 10.20 -16.30
N ASP A 69 10.04 9.59 -15.15
CA ASP A 69 10.93 10.13 -14.12
C ASP A 69 12.08 9.16 -13.77
N TRP A 70 12.41 8.26 -14.69
CA TRP A 70 13.46 7.28 -14.51
C TRP A 70 14.87 7.90 -14.34
N ASP A 71 15.10 9.10 -14.86
CA ASP A 71 16.32 9.87 -14.71
C ASP A 71 16.57 10.29 -13.25
N LEU A 72 15.52 10.47 -12.45
CA LEU A 72 15.59 10.77 -11.01
C LEU A 72 16.20 9.64 -10.18
N GLN A 73 16.42 8.46 -10.77
CA GLN A 73 17.07 7.34 -10.08
C GLN A 73 18.54 7.64 -9.72
N MET A 74 19.22 8.48 -10.48
CA MET A 74 20.68 8.66 -10.38
C MET A 74 21.11 9.76 -9.41
N ALA A 75 20.28 10.79 -9.26
CA ALA A 75 20.56 11.92 -8.39
C ALA A 75 19.30 12.43 -7.70
N TYR A 76 19.46 12.95 -6.48
CA TYR A 76 18.36 13.59 -5.77
C TYR A 76 18.02 14.93 -6.42
N SER A 77 16.83 15.06 -6.98
CA SER A 77 16.27 16.29 -7.54
C SER A 77 15.20 16.84 -6.61
N PHE A 78 15.60 17.17 -5.39
CA PHE A 78 14.69 17.68 -4.39
C PHE A 78 14.63 19.20 -4.43
N ARG A 79 13.43 19.74 -4.25
CA ARG A 79 13.24 21.15 -3.97
C ARG A 79 13.80 21.51 -2.59
N GLU A 80 14.08 22.79 -2.36
CA GLU A 80 14.73 23.28 -1.16
C GLU A 80 14.07 22.75 0.13
N TYR A 81 12.75 22.87 0.24
CA TYR A 81 12.02 22.39 1.44
C TYR A 81 12.02 20.86 1.62
N LEU A 82 12.35 20.09 0.58
CA LEU A 82 12.49 18.63 0.64
C LEU A 82 13.91 18.17 1.00
N LEU A 83 14.90 19.06 1.01
CA LEU A 83 16.26 18.71 1.36
C LEU A 83 16.40 18.30 2.83
N LYS A 84 15.52 18.81 3.69
CA LYS A 84 15.42 18.40 5.09
C LYS A 84 14.45 17.24 5.25
N ASN A 85 14.89 16.19 5.97
CA ASN A 85 14.04 15.06 6.30
C ASN A 85 13.18 15.39 7.53
N HIS A 86 11.88 15.57 7.34
CA HIS A 86 10.93 15.90 8.41
C HIS A 86 10.42 14.68 9.19
N TRP A 87 10.78 13.45 8.79
CA TRP A 87 10.43 12.22 9.50
C TRP A 87 11.30 12.00 10.74
N SER A 88 11.15 12.87 11.72
CA SER A 88 12.03 12.92 12.90
C SER A 88 11.98 11.68 13.79
N ASN A 89 10.89 10.89 13.72
CA ASN A 89 10.79 9.60 14.41
C ASN A 89 11.91 8.63 14.03
N LEU A 90 12.45 8.72 12.80
CA LEU A 90 13.54 7.86 12.33
C LEU A 90 14.83 8.00 13.16
N PHE A 91 14.97 9.08 13.91
CA PHE A 91 16.18 9.43 14.66
C PHE A 91 16.02 9.30 16.18
N ILE A 92 14.90 8.72 16.65
CA ILE A 92 14.60 8.54 18.08
C ILE A 92 15.06 7.14 18.54
N ASP A 93 15.79 7.07 19.68
CA ASP A 93 16.08 5.80 20.36
C ASP A 93 14.90 5.40 21.25
N ARG A 94 14.25 4.31 20.89
CA ARG A 94 13.12 3.71 21.62
C ARG A 94 13.51 2.44 22.36
N SER A 95 14.80 2.13 22.49
CA SER A 95 15.28 0.88 23.08
C SER A 95 14.70 0.63 24.48
N LYS A 96 14.66 1.66 25.32
CA LYS A 96 14.12 1.57 26.69
C LYS A 96 12.61 1.31 26.69
N ALA A 97 11.84 2.02 25.86
CA ALA A 97 10.38 1.86 25.76
C ALA A 97 10.01 0.50 25.19
N VAL A 98 10.74 0.03 24.17
CA VAL A 98 10.56 -1.29 23.55
C VAL A 98 10.88 -2.41 24.57
N ALA A 99 11.95 -2.29 25.34
CA ALA A 99 12.34 -3.26 26.38
C ALA A 99 11.31 -3.36 27.51
N ALA A 100 10.56 -2.31 27.80
CA ALA A 100 9.51 -2.29 28.81
C ALA A 100 8.24 -3.07 28.41
N ILE A 101 8.10 -3.46 27.15
CA ILE A 101 6.98 -4.28 26.67
C ILE A 101 7.43 -5.74 26.64
N SER A 102 6.80 -6.63 27.42
CA SER A 102 7.13 -8.08 27.39
C SER A 102 6.67 -8.72 26.08
N ASP A 103 7.26 -9.88 25.73
CA ASP A 103 6.90 -10.63 24.52
C ASP A 103 5.46 -11.14 24.60
N GLU A 104 5.03 -11.61 25.79
CA GLU A 104 3.68 -12.11 26.04
C GLU A 104 2.64 -11.00 25.89
N LYS A 105 2.96 -9.79 26.39
CA LYS A 105 2.06 -8.62 26.30
C LYS A 105 1.84 -8.22 24.85
N ILE A 106 2.90 -8.13 24.04
CA ILE A 106 2.74 -7.77 22.64
C ILE A 106 2.10 -8.88 21.82
N ALA A 107 2.42 -10.15 22.08
CA ALA A 107 1.79 -11.30 21.42
C ALA A 107 0.27 -11.34 21.68
N SER A 108 -0.15 -11.14 22.93
CA SER A 108 -1.57 -11.03 23.28
C SER A 108 -2.25 -9.81 22.63
N TYR A 109 -1.52 -8.69 22.54
CA TYR A 109 -2.04 -7.45 21.96
C TYR A 109 -2.34 -7.59 20.47
N VAL A 110 -1.44 -8.18 19.68
CA VAL A 110 -1.61 -8.30 18.23
C VAL A 110 -2.71 -9.29 17.84
N LYS A 111 -3.00 -10.25 18.72
CA LYS A 111 -4.07 -11.26 18.52
C LYS A 111 -5.48 -10.73 18.80
N LYS A 112 -5.60 -9.57 19.45
CA LYS A 112 -6.90 -8.97 19.72
C LYS A 112 -7.27 -8.00 18.59
N SER A 113 -8.32 -8.28 17.84
CA SER A 113 -8.85 -7.37 16.84
C SER A 113 -9.29 -6.04 17.46
N ASN A 114 -9.02 -4.93 16.77
CA ASN A 114 -9.54 -3.59 17.07
C ASN A 114 -10.50 -3.09 16.00
N TYR A 115 -10.86 -3.96 15.06
CA TYR A 115 -11.76 -3.65 13.97
C TYR A 115 -13.10 -4.39 14.10
N HIS A 116 -13.06 -5.65 14.57
CA HIS A 116 -14.21 -6.55 14.59
C HIS A 116 -14.37 -7.20 15.97
N ASP A 117 -15.60 -7.21 16.49
CA ASP A 117 -15.99 -7.92 17.72
C ASP A 117 -17.37 -8.57 17.55
N LYS A 118 -17.41 -9.92 17.61
CA LYS A 118 -18.66 -10.72 17.56
C LYS A 118 -19.60 -10.34 16.42
N GLY A 119 -19.08 -10.19 15.20
CA GLY A 119 -19.85 -9.83 14.02
C GLY A 119 -20.11 -8.32 13.85
N ARG A 120 -19.66 -7.47 14.80
CA ARG A 120 -19.83 -6.01 14.72
C ARG A 120 -18.55 -5.33 14.25
N LEU A 121 -18.68 -4.32 13.42
CA LEU A 121 -17.57 -3.49 12.95
C LEU A 121 -17.43 -2.28 13.88
N LEU A 122 -16.46 -2.33 14.81
CA LEU A 122 -16.31 -1.37 15.90
C LEU A 122 -16.14 0.07 15.41
N LEU A 123 -15.34 0.26 14.37
CA LEU A 123 -15.14 1.59 13.78
C LEU A 123 -16.43 2.09 13.09
N ALA A 124 -17.12 1.23 12.37
CA ALA A 124 -18.37 1.62 11.70
C ALA A 124 -19.46 2.06 12.70
N GLU A 125 -19.56 1.39 13.86
CA GLU A 125 -20.47 1.79 14.93
C GLU A 125 -20.13 3.20 15.46
N LYS A 126 -18.84 3.49 15.69
CA LYS A 126 -18.40 4.82 16.14
C LYS A 126 -18.69 5.91 15.12
N LEU A 127 -18.49 5.64 13.82
CA LEU A 127 -18.75 6.62 12.76
C LEU A 127 -20.26 6.88 12.56
N ARG A 128 -21.13 5.90 12.87
CA ARG A 128 -22.60 6.12 12.88
C ARG A 128 -23.08 6.90 14.11
N HIS A 129 -22.29 6.91 15.18
CA HIS A 129 -22.52 7.67 16.42
C HIS A 129 -21.35 8.63 16.63
N LEU A 130 -21.20 9.55 15.69
CA LEU A 130 -20.00 10.34 15.47
C LEU A 130 -19.56 11.10 16.72
N PRO A 131 -18.33 10.87 17.26
CA PRO A 131 -17.78 11.68 18.31
C PRO A 131 -17.59 13.13 17.85
N GLU A 132 -17.92 14.11 18.70
CA GLU A 132 -17.77 15.54 18.39
C GLU A 132 -16.37 15.91 17.93
N ALA A 133 -15.32 15.25 18.47
CA ALA A 133 -13.94 15.45 18.07
C ALA A 133 -13.63 15.02 16.62
N TRP A 134 -14.50 14.23 15.97
CA TRP A 134 -14.33 13.74 14.60
C TRP A 134 -15.21 14.47 13.59
N ASP A 135 -16.21 15.19 14.05
CA ASP A 135 -17.19 15.92 13.25
C ASP A 135 -16.57 17.26 12.78
N VAL A 136 -16.19 17.33 11.49
CA VAL A 136 -15.45 18.46 10.92
C VAL A 136 -16.33 19.68 10.71
N ASP A 137 -17.54 19.49 10.23
CA ASP A 137 -18.44 20.59 9.85
C ASP A 137 -19.59 20.83 10.85
N GLY A 138 -19.68 20.00 11.91
CA GLY A 138 -20.63 20.18 13.00
C GLY A 138 -22.04 19.68 12.71
N ASP A 139 -22.25 18.91 11.63
CA ASP A 139 -23.56 18.39 11.22
C ASP A 139 -23.95 17.08 11.92
N LYS A 140 -23.04 16.50 12.71
CA LYS A 140 -23.18 15.24 13.46
C LYS A 140 -23.33 13.99 12.58
N LYS A 141 -22.84 14.05 11.36
CA LYS A 141 -22.84 12.94 10.41
C LYS A 141 -21.43 12.71 9.89
N TRP A 142 -21.14 11.49 9.52
CA TRP A 142 -19.90 11.13 8.86
C TRP A 142 -20.15 11.04 7.35
N ASP A 143 -19.59 11.95 6.58
CA ASP A 143 -19.73 12.01 5.12
C ASP A 143 -18.77 11.09 4.36
N GLY A 144 -17.81 10.49 5.06
CA GLY A 144 -16.78 9.67 4.46
C GLY A 144 -17.15 8.19 4.36
N TYR A 145 -16.14 7.36 4.14
CA TYR A 145 -16.29 5.93 4.12
C TYR A 145 -16.62 5.39 5.53
N ILE A 146 -17.71 4.65 5.63
CA ILE A 146 -18.05 3.85 6.81
C ILE A 146 -17.66 2.41 6.48
N PRO A 147 -16.74 1.78 7.24
CA PRO A 147 -16.31 0.41 6.99
C PRO A 147 -17.47 -0.58 6.93
N ASP A 148 -17.46 -1.39 5.87
CA ASP A 148 -18.49 -2.36 5.54
C ASP A 148 -17.91 -3.68 5.01
N CYS A 149 -16.61 -3.90 5.17
CA CYS A 149 -15.93 -5.16 4.91
C CYS A 149 -15.81 -5.95 6.21
N TYR A 150 -16.25 -7.20 6.22
CA TYR A 150 -16.24 -8.06 7.42
C TYR A 150 -15.01 -8.97 7.50
N TYR A 151 -14.22 -9.06 6.41
CA TYR A 151 -13.08 -9.97 6.30
C TYR A 151 -13.48 -11.44 6.47
N ASP A 152 -14.72 -11.77 6.09
CA ASP A 152 -15.26 -13.12 6.01
C ASP A 152 -15.31 -13.58 4.54
N PHE A 153 -14.20 -14.16 4.08
CA PHE A 153 -13.99 -14.46 2.66
C PHE A 153 -14.43 -15.87 2.31
N ASP A 154 -15.17 -15.98 1.19
CA ASP A 154 -15.38 -17.27 0.55
C ASP A 154 -14.10 -17.75 -0.19
N GLU A 155 -14.13 -18.97 -0.74
CA GLU A 155 -12.98 -19.57 -1.44
C GLU A 155 -12.48 -18.76 -2.65
N GLU A 156 -13.31 -17.87 -3.21
CA GLU A 156 -12.96 -16.99 -4.32
C GLU A 156 -12.58 -15.55 -3.87
N GLY A 157 -12.39 -15.35 -2.57
CA GLY A 157 -11.96 -14.07 -1.98
C GLY A 157 -13.08 -13.01 -1.85
N PHE A 158 -14.35 -13.38 -2.02
CA PHE A 158 -15.47 -12.44 -1.83
C PHE A 158 -15.84 -12.34 -0.35
N ASP A 159 -15.94 -11.11 0.13
CA ASP A 159 -16.32 -10.79 1.49
C ASP A 159 -17.84 -10.91 1.69
N ARG A 160 -18.24 -11.39 2.87
CA ARG A 160 -19.63 -11.57 3.30
C ARG A 160 -19.91 -10.82 4.59
N ASP A 161 -21.11 -10.27 4.71
CA ASP A 161 -21.59 -9.71 5.96
C ASP A 161 -22.03 -10.79 6.96
N GLY A 162 -22.46 -10.37 8.16
CA GLY A 162 -22.92 -11.28 9.21
C GLY A 162 -24.19 -12.07 8.88
N GLU A 163 -24.90 -11.70 7.79
CA GLU A 163 -26.07 -12.41 7.27
C GLU A 163 -25.71 -13.33 6.09
N GLY A 164 -24.44 -13.35 5.68
CA GLY A 164 -23.92 -14.14 4.57
C GLY A 164 -24.08 -13.49 3.19
N ASN A 165 -24.55 -12.24 3.10
CA ASN A 165 -24.66 -11.51 1.85
C ASN A 165 -23.30 -10.99 1.39
N PHE A 166 -23.07 -10.94 0.07
CA PHE A 166 -21.85 -10.37 -0.49
C PHE A 166 -21.84 -8.84 -0.34
N THR A 167 -20.79 -8.32 0.33
CA THR A 167 -20.57 -6.87 0.50
C THR A 167 -20.13 -6.17 -0.79
N GLY A 168 -19.66 -6.96 -1.75
CA GLY A 168 -19.08 -6.52 -3.01
C GLY A 168 -17.55 -6.35 -2.96
N TRP A 169 -16.93 -6.40 -1.80
CA TRP A 169 -15.49 -6.46 -1.68
C TRP A 169 -14.96 -7.81 -2.14
N ARG A 170 -13.84 -7.78 -2.85
CA ARG A 170 -13.11 -8.98 -3.25
C ARG A 170 -11.62 -8.80 -2.97
N ALA A 171 -11.07 -9.70 -2.17
CA ALA A 171 -9.64 -9.73 -1.88
C ALA A 171 -8.85 -10.33 -3.05
N PHE A 172 -7.62 -9.89 -3.21
CA PHE A 172 -6.67 -10.49 -4.13
C PHE A 172 -5.26 -10.50 -3.57
N GLY A 173 -4.53 -11.58 -3.83
CA GLY A 173 -3.11 -11.68 -3.58
C GLY A 173 -2.34 -10.85 -4.62
N TYR A 174 -1.31 -10.17 -4.20
CA TYR A 174 -0.46 -9.37 -5.07
C TYR A 174 1.02 -9.53 -4.67
N ALA A 175 1.92 -9.24 -5.59
CA ALA A 175 3.34 -9.19 -5.30
C ALA A 175 3.64 -7.87 -4.55
N PRO A 176 4.11 -7.92 -3.27
CA PRO A 176 4.39 -6.74 -2.48
C PRO A 176 5.30 -5.75 -3.21
N VAL A 177 5.01 -4.46 -3.06
CA VAL A 177 5.81 -3.39 -3.67
C VAL A 177 7.19 -3.38 -3.03
N LEU A 178 8.21 -3.19 -3.85
CA LEU A 178 9.62 -3.25 -3.47
C LEU A 178 9.90 -2.40 -2.21
N GLY A 179 10.41 -3.06 -1.17
CA GLY A 179 10.86 -2.46 0.07
C GLY A 179 9.81 -1.81 0.96
N THR A 180 8.59 -1.49 0.49
CA THR A 180 7.61 -0.70 1.25
C THR A 180 6.75 -1.53 2.19
N PHE A 181 5.97 -2.47 1.65
CA PHE A 181 5.03 -3.30 2.43
C PHE A 181 5.56 -4.72 2.67
N TRP A 182 6.85 -4.86 2.77
CA TRP A 182 7.46 -6.14 3.09
C TRP A 182 7.26 -6.48 4.58
N PRO A 183 6.74 -7.65 4.90
CA PRO A 183 6.52 -8.06 6.30
C PRO A 183 7.78 -8.00 7.16
N THR A 184 8.96 -8.25 6.56
CA THR A 184 10.24 -8.10 7.27
C THR A 184 10.50 -6.66 7.74
N ASN A 185 9.73 -5.68 7.25
CA ASN A 185 9.74 -4.28 7.69
C ASN A 185 8.72 -3.99 8.81
N GLY A 186 8.03 -5.01 9.30
CA GLY A 186 7.21 -4.94 10.50
C GLY A 186 5.71 -4.83 10.30
N SER A 187 5.22 -4.92 9.06
CA SER A 187 3.78 -4.87 8.79
C SER A 187 3.38 -5.88 7.73
N THR A 188 2.21 -6.46 7.90
CA THR A 188 1.51 -7.18 6.83
C THR A 188 0.43 -6.26 6.26
N ASP A 189 0.10 -6.44 5.00
CA ASP A 189 -0.97 -5.70 4.33
C ASP A 189 -1.81 -6.60 3.43
N ASP A 190 -3.00 -6.13 3.13
CA ASP A 190 -3.93 -6.75 2.21
C ASP A 190 -4.50 -5.70 1.27
N VAL A 191 -5.11 -6.11 0.18
CA VAL A 191 -5.85 -5.22 -0.70
C VAL A 191 -7.13 -5.89 -1.19
N LEU A 192 -8.20 -5.12 -1.17
CA LEU A 192 -9.51 -5.50 -1.69
C LEU A 192 -9.97 -4.48 -2.71
N ILE A 193 -10.71 -4.95 -3.71
CA ILE A 193 -11.34 -4.12 -4.73
C ILE A 193 -12.85 -4.25 -4.65
N ARG A 194 -13.56 -3.14 -4.87
CA ARG A 194 -15.01 -3.13 -5.09
C ARG A 194 -15.37 -2.24 -6.28
N LEU A 195 -16.19 -2.78 -7.17
CA LEU A 195 -16.70 -2.02 -8.31
C LEU A 195 -18.15 -1.55 -8.04
N PRO A 196 -18.62 -0.49 -8.71
CA PRO A 196 -20.00 -0.03 -8.63
C PRO A 196 -21.04 -1.14 -8.92
N LYS A 197 -22.27 -0.95 -8.42
CA LYS A 197 -23.35 -1.93 -8.54
C LYS A 197 -23.58 -2.42 -9.97
N ALA A 198 -23.47 -1.55 -10.99
CA ALA A 198 -23.65 -1.93 -12.39
C ALA A 198 -22.68 -3.04 -12.86
N PHE A 199 -21.47 -3.08 -12.33
CA PHE A 199 -20.48 -4.13 -12.65
C PHE A 199 -20.80 -5.48 -12.00
N ARG A 200 -21.64 -5.46 -10.97
CA ARG A 200 -22.02 -6.61 -10.14
C ARG A 200 -23.44 -7.09 -10.41
N SER A 201 -24.07 -6.59 -11.47
CA SER A 201 -25.49 -6.83 -11.75
C SER A 201 -25.71 -7.29 -13.20
N PHE A 202 -26.71 -8.16 -13.37
CA PHE A 202 -27.27 -8.58 -14.64
C PHE A 202 -28.80 -8.51 -14.56
N GLY A 203 -29.43 -7.69 -15.40
CA GLY A 203 -30.86 -7.44 -15.36
C GLY A 203 -31.35 -6.84 -14.02
N GLY A 204 -30.54 -5.93 -13.43
CA GLY A 204 -30.86 -5.24 -12.17
C GLY A 204 -30.62 -6.04 -10.90
N LYS A 205 -30.27 -7.32 -10.99
CA LYS A 205 -30.02 -8.22 -9.86
C LYS A 205 -28.51 -8.48 -9.70
N TYR A 206 -28.05 -8.67 -8.46
CA TYR A 206 -26.69 -9.09 -8.20
C TYR A 206 -26.37 -10.41 -8.91
N ASP A 207 -25.25 -10.45 -9.61
CA ASP A 207 -24.77 -11.61 -10.34
C ASP A 207 -23.25 -11.76 -10.17
N LYS A 208 -22.85 -12.74 -9.37
CA LYS A 208 -21.46 -13.01 -9.04
C LYS A 208 -20.61 -13.29 -10.29
N GLN A 209 -21.18 -14.00 -11.28
CA GLN A 209 -20.47 -14.33 -12.51
C GLN A 209 -20.19 -13.09 -13.35
N THR A 210 -21.17 -12.19 -13.51
CA THR A 210 -20.98 -10.89 -14.16
C THR A 210 -19.91 -10.07 -13.47
N TYR A 211 -19.88 -10.07 -12.14
CA TYR A 211 -18.85 -9.38 -11.38
C TYR A 211 -17.45 -9.93 -11.63
N LYS A 212 -17.30 -11.28 -11.63
CA LYS A 212 -16.03 -11.95 -11.94
C LYS A 212 -15.52 -11.56 -13.34
N VAL A 213 -16.40 -11.57 -14.35
CA VAL A 213 -16.02 -11.21 -15.72
C VAL A 213 -15.59 -9.75 -15.81
N ASN A 214 -16.33 -8.82 -15.21
CA ASN A 214 -15.98 -7.40 -15.22
C ASN A 214 -14.65 -7.12 -14.51
N LEU A 215 -14.33 -7.84 -13.43
CA LEU A 215 -13.02 -7.74 -12.77
C LEU A 215 -11.87 -8.21 -13.67
N LEU A 216 -12.07 -9.29 -14.46
CA LEU A 216 -11.07 -9.74 -15.44
C LEU A 216 -10.90 -8.73 -16.59
N ILE A 217 -11.99 -8.09 -17.04
CA ILE A 217 -11.92 -7.03 -18.05
C ILE A 217 -11.09 -5.85 -17.54
N ILE A 218 -11.31 -5.42 -16.28
CA ILE A 218 -10.49 -4.35 -15.66
C ILE A 218 -9.04 -4.82 -15.50
N GLU A 219 -8.80 -6.07 -15.11
CA GLU A 219 -7.44 -6.60 -15.00
C GLU A 219 -6.72 -6.54 -16.34
N ALA A 220 -7.39 -6.91 -17.44
CA ALA A 220 -6.82 -6.80 -18.79
C ALA A 220 -6.51 -5.34 -19.16
N LEU A 221 -7.41 -4.41 -18.84
CA LEU A 221 -7.22 -2.99 -19.11
C LEU A 221 -6.06 -2.38 -18.29
N ILE A 222 -5.95 -2.72 -17.02
CA ILE A 222 -4.91 -2.18 -16.12
C ILE A 222 -3.54 -2.77 -16.45
N LYS A 223 -3.46 -4.08 -16.68
CA LYS A 223 -2.21 -4.77 -17.04
C LYS A 223 -1.84 -4.60 -18.52
N GLN A 224 -2.77 -4.16 -19.35
CA GLN A 224 -2.62 -4.00 -20.81
C GLN A 224 -2.13 -5.29 -21.48
N LYS A 225 -2.75 -6.42 -21.11
CA LYS A 225 -2.46 -7.73 -21.67
C LYS A 225 -3.67 -8.66 -21.61
N ASP A 226 -3.61 -9.76 -22.39
CA ASP A 226 -4.59 -10.83 -22.29
C ASP A 226 -4.62 -11.43 -20.88
N ILE A 227 -5.81 -11.68 -20.35
CA ILE A 227 -5.99 -12.33 -19.05
C ILE A 227 -6.70 -13.67 -19.25
N GLU A 228 -6.04 -14.76 -18.90
CA GLU A 228 -6.66 -16.07 -18.91
C GLU A 228 -7.77 -16.19 -17.86
N SER A 229 -8.84 -16.90 -18.21
CA SER A 229 -10.04 -17.00 -17.39
C SER A 229 -10.57 -18.44 -17.24
N PHE A 230 -11.56 -18.61 -16.37
CA PHE A 230 -12.49 -19.72 -16.41
C PHE A 230 -13.34 -19.62 -17.70
N PRO A 231 -14.02 -20.73 -18.14
CA PRO A 231 -14.90 -20.69 -19.32
C PRO A 231 -16.05 -19.69 -19.12
N ILE A 232 -16.21 -18.75 -20.06
CA ILE A 232 -17.25 -17.70 -20.04
C ILE A 232 -18.13 -17.86 -21.27
N ASP A 233 -19.44 -18.00 -21.07
CA ASP A 233 -20.43 -18.01 -22.15
C ASP A 233 -20.69 -16.57 -22.63
N GLU A 234 -20.12 -16.21 -23.76
CA GLU A 234 -20.23 -14.89 -24.37
C GLU A 234 -21.64 -14.58 -24.90
N LYS A 235 -22.39 -15.62 -25.28
CA LYS A 235 -23.78 -15.47 -25.74
C LYS A 235 -24.67 -14.86 -24.67
N ARG A 236 -24.40 -15.22 -23.40
CA ARG A 236 -25.08 -14.62 -22.24
C ARG A 236 -24.96 -13.09 -22.21
N TYR A 237 -23.80 -12.58 -22.57
CA TYR A 237 -23.50 -11.14 -22.47
C TYR A 237 -23.61 -10.42 -23.80
N GLY A 238 -23.58 -11.15 -24.91
CA GLY A 238 -23.53 -10.58 -26.25
C GLY A 238 -22.28 -9.74 -26.48
N VAL A 239 -21.15 -10.17 -25.95
CA VAL A 239 -19.83 -9.51 -26.04
C VAL A 239 -18.78 -10.55 -26.41
N ASP A 240 -18.08 -10.35 -27.51
CA ASP A 240 -16.90 -11.11 -27.91
C ASP A 240 -15.74 -10.69 -26.99
N LEU A 241 -15.39 -11.54 -26.02
CA LEU A 241 -14.41 -11.26 -24.96
C LEU A 241 -12.99 -11.67 -25.34
N ASP A 242 -12.84 -12.73 -26.14
CA ASP A 242 -11.53 -13.25 -26.56
C ASP A 242 -11.13 -12.79 -27.97
N LYS A 243 -12.01 -12.00 -28.64
CA LYS A 243 -11.79 -11.37 -29.95
C LYS A 243 -11.58 -12.36 -31.11
N ASP A 244 -12.22 -13.52 -31.01
CA ASP A 244 -12.22 -14.52 -32.08
C ASP A 244 -13.29 -14.28 -33.17
N LYS A 245 -14.10 -13.20 -33.04
CA LYS A 245 -15.21 -12.76 -33.91
C LYS A 245 -16.46 -13.64 -33.84
N THR A 246 -16.55 -14.53 -32.88
CA THR A 246 -17.73 -15.36 -32.63
C THR A 246 -18.18 -15.19 -31.17
N LEU A 247 -19.44 -15.51 -30.89
CA LEU A 247 -19.92 -15.58 -29.52
C LEU A 247 -19.92 -17.04 -29.08
N GLY A 248 -18.85 -17.44 -28.43
CA GLY A 248 -18.58 -18.81 -27.99
C GLY A 248 -18.39 -18.96 -26.49
N ILE A 249 -17.49 -19.87 -26.14
CA ILE A 249 -16.99 -20.03 -24.76
C ILE A 249 -15.58 -19.48 -24.71
N ALA A 250 -15.45 -18.24 -24.24
CA ALA A 250 -14.16 -17.62 -24.06
C ALA A 250 -13.41 -18.21 -22.85
N LYS A 251 -12.11 -18.42 -22.98
CA LYS A 251 -11.19 -18.84 -21.90
C LYS A 251 -10.16 -17.77 -21.54
N LYS A 252 -10.28 -16.62 -22.15
CA LYS A 252 -9.47 -15.43 -21.87
C LYS A 252 -10.28 -14.17 -22.12
N ILE A 253 -9.84 -13.06 -21.50
CA ILE A 253 -10.23 -11.71 -21.90
C ILE A 253 -9.07 -11.18 -22.75
N ALA A 254 -9.31 -10.96 -24.04
CA ALA A 254 -8.32 -10.36 -24.91
C ALA A 254 -8.21 -8.85 -24.66
N PHE A 255 -6.99 -8.36 -24.49
CA PHE A 255 -6.73 -6.92 -24.45
C PHE A 255 -6.78 -6.36 -25.88
N ALA A 256 -7.77 -5.51 -26.12
CA ALA A 256 -7.99 -4.87 -27.42
C ALA A 256 -8.41 -3.42 -27.20
N TYR A 257 -7.42 -2.55 -27.10
CA TYR A 257 -7.62 -1.11 -26.92
C TYR A 257 -6.71 -0.33 -27.86
N ASP A 258 -7.29 0.56 -28.66
CA ASP A 258 -6.56 1.53 -29.48
C ASP A 258 -7.03 2.94 -29.08
N PRO A 259 -6.16 3.79 -28.53
CA PRO A 259 -6.53 5.13 -28.09
C PRO A 259 -7.05 6.02 -29.23
N ARG A 260 -6.67 5.75 -30.48
CA ARG A 260 -7.11 6.52 -31.66
C ARG A 260 -8.50 6.10 -32.15
N ASN A 261 -8.85 4.82 -32.02
CA ASN A 261 -10.10 4.25 -32.51
C ASN A 261 -11.09 3.90 -31.39
N GLY A 262 -10.70 4.13 -30.12
CA GLY A 262 -11.48 3.77 -28.95
C GLY A 262 -11.32 2.31 -28.49
N ALA A 263 -12.05 1.94 -27.46
CA ALA A 263 -11.97 0.60 -26.90
C ALA A 263 -12.80 -0.36 -27.75
N PHE A 264 -12.15 -1.41 -28.25
CA PHE A 264 -12.86 -2.58 -28.82
C PHE A 264 -13.35 -3.52 -27.71
N MET A 265 -13.02 -3.25 -26.45
CA MET A 265 -13.47 -3.97 -25.28
C MET A 265 -14.79 -3.37 -24.75
N SER A 266 -15.56 -4.18 -24.04
CA SER A 266 -16.79 -3.73 -23.38
C SER A 266 -16.94 -4.47 -22.06
N TYR A 267 -17.45 -3.76 -21.04
CA TYR A 267 -17.97 -4.42 -19.84
C TYR A 267 -19.21 -5.25 -20.17
N VAL A 268 -19.55 -6.16 -19.27
CA VAL A 268 -20.74 -7.04 -19.40
C VAL A 268 -21.81 -6.70 -18.38
N GLY A 269 -23.00 -7.27 -18.55
CA GLY A 269 -24.13 -7.05 -17.67
C GLY A 269 -24.65 -5.61 -17.72
N ASP A 270 -25.07 -5.07 -16.58
CA ASP A 270 -25.69 -3.74 -16.51
C ASP A 270 -24.69 -2.59 -16.75
N ALA A 271 -23.38 -2.86 -16.72
CA ALA A 271 -22.32 -1.91 -17.06
C ALA A 271 -22.09 -1.75 -18.57
N LYS A 272 -22.56 -2.72 -19.40
CA LYS A 272 -22.36 -2.74 -20.85
C LYS A 272 -22.84 -1.44 -21.50
N GLY A 273 -21.95 -0.79 -22.26
CA GLY A 273 -22.26 0.43 -23.02
C GLY A 273 -22.59 1.68 -22.20
N LYS A 274 -22.54 1.62 -20.86
CA LYS A 274 -22.88 2.74 -19.99
C LYS A 274 -21.68 3.40 -19.32
N ILE A 275 -20.56 2.70 -19.26
CA ILE A 275 -19.38 3.10 -18.48
C ILE A 275 -18.24 3.37 -19.45
N LYS A 276 -17.52 4.48 -19.22
CA LYS A 276 -16.30 4.79 -19.96
C LYS A 276 -15.24 3.72 -19.72
N ILE A 277 -14.49 3.39 -20.76
CA ILE A 277 -13.45 2.37 -20.74
C ILE A 277 -12.20 2.92 -21.41
N ALA A 278 -11.05 2.70 -20.78
CA ALA A 278 -9.73 3.03 -21.32
C ALA A 278 -8.66 2.14 -20.69
N ALA A 279 -7.60 1.85 -21.43
CA ALA A 279 -6.46 1.13 -20.90
C ALA A 279 -5.79 1.92 -19.78
N GLY A 280 -5.33 1.22 -18.73
CA GLY A 280 -4.66 1.85 -17.59
C GLY A 280 -5.56 2.70 -16.69
N LEU A 281 -6.88 2.78 -16.90
CA LEU A 281 -7.80 3.59 -16.10
C LEU A 281 -8.88 2.75 -15.42
N PHE A 282 -9.06 2.98 -14.11
CA PHE A 282 -10.18 2.43 -13.36
C PHE A 282 -11.47 3.20 -13.66
N PRO A 283 -12.62 2.53 -13.68
CA PRO A 283 -13.90 3.20 -13.87
C PRO A 283 -14.24 4.09 -12.65
N LYS A 284 -14.98 5.18 -12.89
CA LYS A 284 -15.53 6.00 -11.82
C LYS A 284 -16.35 5.13 -10.85
N GLY A 285 -16.13 5.32 -9.57
CA GLY A 285 -16.77 4.56 -8.49
C GLY A 285 -16.04 3.27 -8.11
N ALA A 286 -14.91 2.93 -8.74
CA ALA A 286 -14.03 1.88 -8.24
C ALA A 286 -13.50 2.25 -6.85
N GLU A 287 -13.44 1.27 -5.97
CA GLU A 287 -13.00 1.43 -4.58
C GLU A 287 -11.91 0.42 -4.26
N PHE A 288 -10.94 0.84 -3.46
CA PHE A 288 -9.94 -0.03 -2.85
C PHE A 288 -9.99 0.10 -1.34
N LEU A 289 -9.83 -1.03 -0.67
CA LEU A 289 -9.65 -1.11 0.77
C LEU A 289 -8.35 -1.85 1.05
N HIS A 290 -7.57 -1.31 1.97
CA HIS A 290 -6.24 -1.81 2.29
C HIS A 290 -6.02 -1.72 3.80
N SER A 291 -5.82 -2.87 4.47
CA SER A 291 -5.47 -2.87 5.89
C SER A 291 -3.97 -3.10 6.07
N VAL A 292 -3.37 -2.29 6.92
CA VAL A 292 -1.99 -2.51 7.40
C VAL A 292 -2.10 -3.10 8.79
N ARG A 293 -1.47 -4.25 9.01
CA ARG A 293 -1.64 -5.00 10.26
C ARG A 293 -0.30 -5.32 10.93
N TYR A 294 -0.39 -5.63 12.20
CA TYR A 294 0.69 -6.26 12.93
C TYR A 294 1.01 -7.63 12.35
N ILE A 295 2.17 -8.14 12.71
CA ILE A 295 2.60 -9.49 12.35
C ILE A 295 2.25 -10.41 13.51
N ASP A 296 1.62 -11.54 13.21
CA ASP A 296 1.40 -12.62 14.18
C ASP A 296 2.23 -13.85 13.81
N SER A 297 2.32 -14.80 14.72
CA SER A 297 2.90 -16.11 14.48
C SER A 297 2.12 -17.19 15.23
N ASP A 298 2.00 -18.35 14.59
CA ASP A 298 1.45 -19.53 15.26
C ASP A 298 2.46 -20.16 16.25
N ALA A 299 2.03 -21.25 16.91
CA ALA A 299 2.85 -22.00 17.86
C ALA A 299 4.11 -22.63 17.21
N ASN A 300 4.10 -22.83 15.90
CA ASN A 300 5.21 -23.39 15.13
C ASN A 300 6.16 -22.31 14.59
N GLY A 301 5.87 -21.03 14.88
CA GLY A 301 6.65 -19.89 14.38
C GLY A 301 6.32 -19.47 12.95
N THR A 302 5.24 -19.97 12.36
CA THR A 302 4.77 -19.54 11.04
C THR A 302 4.25 -18.11 11.10
N ILE A 303 4.78 -17.25 10.27
CA ILE A 303 4.36 -15.84 10.20
C ILE A 303 2.99 -15.71 9.53
N MET A 304 2.10 -14.96 10.16
CA MET A 304 0.72 -14.75 9.75
C MET A 304 0.33 -13.27 9.83
N ILE A 305 -0.74 -12.91 9.12
CA ILE A 305 -1.40 -11.63 9.28
C ILE A 305 -2.12 -11.57 10.64
N ALA A 306 -1.86 -10.54 11.43
CA ALA A 306 -2.55 -10.37 12.72
C ALA A 306 -4.01 -9.91 12.53
N PRO A 307 -4.93 -10.29 13.42
CA PRO A 307 -6.28 -9.72 13.41
C PRO A 307 -6.30 -8.23 13.76
N ARG A 308 -5.28 -7.71 14.46
CA ARG A 308 -5.17 -6.29 14.84
C ARG A 308 -4.67 -5.44 13.68
N MET A 309 -5.40 -4.38 13.36
CA MET A 309 -5.02 -3.38 12.38
C MET A 309 -4.18 -2.27 13.01
N LYS A 310 -3.15 -1.83 12.30
CA LYS A 310 -2.42 -0.58 12.51
C LYS A 310 -3.16 0.57 11.84
N GLU A 311 -3.59 0.32 10.60
CA GLU A 311 -4.29 1.27 9.75
C GLU A 311 -5.33 0.54 8.90
N LEU A 312 -6.39 1.25 8.54
CA LEU A 312 -7.33 0.90 7.48
C LEU A 312 -7.35 2.07 6.48
N ARG A 313 -7.04 1.81 5.23
CA ARG A 313 -6.94 2.82 4.17
C ARG A 313 -7.98 2.55 3.10
N TYR A 314 -8.65 3.60 2.68
CA TYR A 314 -9.70 3.55 1.67
C TYR A 314 -9.39 4.52 0.54
N ALA A 315 -9.65 4.08 -0.68
CA ALA A 315 -9.55 4.92 -1.88
C ALA A 315 -10.79 4.75 -2.75
N LYS A 316 -11.27 5.85 -3.33
CA LYS A 316 -12.41 5.86 -4.26
C LYS A 316 -12.14 6.71 -5.47
N LYS A 317 -12.40 6.17 -6.67
CA LYS A 317 -12.39 6.93 -7.93
C LYS A 317 -13.66 7.76 -8.00
N VAL A 318 -13.56 9.03 -7.67
CA VAL A 318 -14.71 9.95 -7.61
C VAL A 318 -14.97 10.68 -8.93
N ALA A 319 -13.95 10.78 -9.79
CA ALA A 319 -14.04 11.38 -11.11
C ALA A 319 -13.31 10.55 -12.15
N TRP A 320 -13.76 10.62 -13.40
CA TRP A 320 -13.05 10.07 -14.54
C TRP A 320 -12.09 11.15 -15.05
N ALA A 321 -10.79 10.86 -14.97
CA ALA A 321 -9.75 11.62 -15.65
C ALA A 321 -9.31 10.78 -16.85
N ASP A 322 -9.47 11.31 -18.06
CA ASP A 322 -8.99 10.67 -19.29
C ASP A 322 -7.51 11.01 -19.56
N TYR A 323 -6.97 10.51 -20.67
CA TYR A 323 -5.57 10.70 -21.01
C TYR A 323 -5.20 12.18 -21.14
N ASN A 324 -6.06 13.00 -21.80
CA ASN A 324 -5.80 14.42 -21.95
C ASN A 324 -5.77 15.12 -20.59
N THR A 325 -6.71 14.79 -19.72
CA THR A 325 -6.75 15.31 -18.34
C THR A 325 -5.48 14.95 -17.56
N HIS A 326 -4.99 13.71 -17.69
CA HIS A 326 -3.74 13.30 -17.05
C HIS A 326 -2.54 14.07 -17.60
N GLN A 327 -2.45 14.24 -18.91
CA GLN A 327 -1.39 15.00 -19.56
C GLN A 327 -1.40 16.47 -19.11
N GLU A 328 -2.55 17.14 -19.16
CA GLU A 328 -2.71 18.52 -18.71
C GLU A 328 -2.26 18.71 -17.26
N LEU A 329 -2.65 17.79 -16.36
CA LEU A 329 -2.24 17.82 -14.95
C LEU A 329 -0.72 17.67 -14.75
N ILE A 330 -0.05 16.92 -15.62
CA ILE A 330 1.41 16.80 -15.57
C ILE A 330 2.08 18.07 -16.05
N GLU A 331 1.62 18.62 -17.19
CA GLU A 331 2.14 19.87 -17.75
C GLU A 331 1.97 21.03 -16.76
N GLU A 332 0.79 21.12 -16.11
CA GLU A 332 0.52 22.08 -15.04
C GLU A 332 1.49 21.90 -13.87
N LYS A 333 1.70 20.65 -13.43
CA LYS A 333 2.63 20.35 -12.34
C LYS A 333 4.06 20.72 -12.69
N LEU A 334 4.53 20.40 -13.88
CA LEU A 334 5.88 20.74 -14.34
C LEU A 334 6.05 22.26 -14.41
N LYS A 335 5.06 22.97 -14.96
CA LYS A 335 5.06 24.43 -15.01
C LYS A 335 5.07 25.06 -13.62
N GLU A 336 4.21 24.59 -12.70
CA GLU A 336 4.16 25.08 -11.31
C GLU A 336 5.48 24.84 -10.59
N ASN A 337 6.12 23.67 -10.83
CA ASN A 337 7.42 23.35 -10.28
C ASN A 337 8.52 24.27 -10.78
N HIS A 338 8.48 24.65 -12.06
CA HIS A 338 9.44 25.56 -12.66
C HIS A 338 9.23 27.01 -12.19
N ASP A 339 7.98 27.49 -12.21
CA ASP A 339 7.66 28.89 -11.92
C ASP A 339 7.74 29.22 -10.42
N PHE A 340 7.47 28.22 -9.56
CA PHE A 340 7.38 28.37 -8.10
C PHE A 340 8.09 27.23 -7.36
N PRO A 341 9.41 27.08 -7.46
CA PRO A 341 10.16 25.96 -6.91
C PRO A 341 10.03 25.82 -5.38
N ASP A 342 9.80 26.91 -4.66
CA ASP A 342 9.71 26.93 -3.20
C ASP A 342 8.27 26.75 -2.68
N ARG A 343 7.28 26.64 -3.58
CA ARG A 343 5.88 26.50 -3.17
C ARG A 343 5.58 25.08 -2.73
N LEU A 344 5.06 24.95 -1.51
CA LEU A 344 4.55 23.67 -1.01
C LEU A 344 3.30 23.24 -1.79
N GLU A 345 3.25 22.00 -2.22
CA GLU A 345 2.08 21.45 -2.90
C GLU A 345 0.88 21.41 -1.96
N GLN A 346 -0.27 21.93 -2.41
CA GLN A 346 -1.51 21.98 -1.65
C GLN A 346 -2.46 20.86 -2.10
N PHE A 347 -3.06 20.17 -1.13
CA PHE A 347 -4.04 19.10 -1.39
C PHE A 347 -5.40 19.47 -0.78
N ILE A 348 -6.47 19.24 -1.54
CA ILE A 348 -7.83 19.57 -1.14
C ILE A 348 -8.48 18.37 -0.45
N GLY A 349 -9.13 18.63 0.67
CA GLY A 349 -9.89 17.63 1.43
C GLY A 349 -9.77 17.81 2.94
N ASP A 350 -10.24 16.83 3.66
CA ASP A 350 -10.22 16.74 5.11
C ASP A 350 -10.21 15.25 5.54
N ASN A 351 -10.16 15.01 6.85
CA ASN A 351 -10.15 13.65 7.41
C ASN A 351 -11.47 12.91 7.20
N GLU A 352 -12.58 13.61 7.04
CA GLU A 352 -13.91 13.03 6.89
C GLU A 352 -14.21 12.65 5.44
N ARG A 353 -14.10 13.62 4.51
CA ARG A 353 -14.39 13.42 3.09
C ARG A 353 -13.23 12.82 2.30
N GLY A 354 -12.06 12.74 2.95
CA GLY A 354 -10.82 12.29 2.33
C GLY A 354 -10.13 13.36 1.49
N ILE A 355 -8.86 13.08 1.14
CA ILE A 355 -7.99 14.00 0.42
C ILE A 355 -7.93 13.61 -1.07
N SER A 356 -8.07 14.60 -1.94
CA SER A 356 -7.98 14.43 -3.39
C SER A 356 -6.52 14.41 -3.84
N ASN A 357 -6.17 13.45 -4.72
CA ASN A 357 -4.90 13.46 -5.43
C ASN A 357 -4.95 14.28 -6.74
N LYS A 358 -6.02 15.04 -7.00
CA LYS A 358 -6.31 15.78 -8.23
C LYS A 358 -6.46 14.92 -9.50
N ARG A 359 -6.23 13.61 -9.44
CA ARG A 359 -6.32 12.65 -10.56
C ARG A 359 -7.58 11.76 -10.51
N GLY A 360 -8.62 12.28 -9.88
CA GLY A 360 -9.92 11.60 -9.78
C GLY A 360 -10.05 10.63 -8.61
N TRP A 361 -9.06 10.49 -7.73
CA TRP A 361 -9.14 9.68 -6.54
C TRP A 361 -9.25 10.52 -5.26
N ARG A 362 -9.93 9.96 -4.27
CA ARG A 362 -9.92 10.43 -2.89
C ARG A 362 -9.41 9.32 -1.99
N TYR A 363 -8.56 9.70 -1.04
CA TYR A 363 -7.94 8.82 -0.05
C TYR A 363 -8.39 9.20 1.34
N GLN A 364 -8.74 8.20 2.13
CA GLN A 364 -9.15 8.32 3.52
C GLN A 364 -8.47 7.24 4.34
N GLY A 365 -8.10 7.53 5.57
CA GLY A 365 -7.43 6.58 6.43
C GLY A 365 -7.96 6.60 7.85
N PHE A 366 -7.84 5.44 8.49
CA PHE A 366 -8.06 5.25 9.91
C PHE A 366 -6.79 4.62 10.50
N ILE A 367 -6.44 5.02 11.71
CA ILE A 367 -5.19 4.61 12.36
C ILE A 367 -5.44 4.30 13.84
N GLU A 368 -4.61 3.46 14.41
CA GLU A 368 -4.74 3.04 15.80
C GLU A 368 -4.44 4.20 16.76
N ASP A 369 -5.34 4.45 17.71
CA ASP A 369 -5.16 5.44 18.77
C ASP A 369 -4.37 4.87 19.98
N ALA A 370 -4.06 5.73 20.96
CA ALA A 370 -3.31 5.33 22.15
C ALA A 370 -4.04 4.26 22.99
N LYS A 371 -5.37 4.16 22.89
CA LYS A 371 -6.19 3.13 23.55
C LYS A 371 -6.20 1.81 22.79
N GLY A 372 -5.68 1.78 21.56
CA GLY A 372 -5.66 0.62 20.68
C GLY A 372 -6.92 0.47 19.83
N GLU A 373 -7.73 1.50 19.68
CA GLU A 373 -8.91 1.56 18.84
C GLU A 373 -8.59 2.29 17.53
N LEU A 374 -9.35 2.05 16.47
CA LEU A 374 -9.19 2.81 15.22
C LEU A 374 -9.91 4.16 15.34
N ARG A 375 -9.24 5.21 14.89
CA ARG A 375 -9.75 6.58 14.72
C ARG A 375 -9.50 7.08 13.30
N PRO A 376 -10.24 8.08 12.80
CA PRO A 376 -9.86 8.75 11.57
C PRO A 376 -8.43 9.30 11.67
N GLN A 377 -7.71 9.28 10.57
CA GLN A 377 -6.44 9.98 10.43
C GLN A 377 -6.70 11.48 10.38
N SER A 378 -5.80 12.30 10.92
CA SER A 378 -5.81 13.74 10.69
C SER A 378 -5.55 14.06 9.22
N TYR A 379 -5.78 15.32 8.81
CA TYR A 379 -5.43 15.78 7.46
C TYR A 379 -3.95 15.50 7.14
N GLU A 380 -3.05 15.88 8.05
CA GLU A 380 -1.61 15.67 7.88
C GLU A 380 -1.25 14.18 7.80
N GLU A 381 -1.85 13.33 8.64
CA GLU A 381 -1.63 11.88 8.59
C GLU A 381 -2.09 11.26 7.26
N THR A 382 -3.15 11.77 6.65
CA THR A 382 -3.69 11.26 5.38
C THR A 382 -2.86 11.70 4.18
N LEU A 383 -2.17 12.86 4.25
CA LEU A 383 -1.27 13.34 3.20
C LEU A 383 -0.14 12.36 2.86
N PHE A 384 0.24 11.52 3.81
CA PHE A 384 1.20 10.43 3.56
C PHE A 384 0.78 9.52 2.39
N CYS A 385 -0.51 9.26 2.22
CA CYS A 385 -1.01 8.44 1.11
C CYS A 385 -0.73 9.07 -0.25
N ILE A 386 -0.86 10.40 -0.34
CA ILE A 386 -0.71 11.13 -1.61
C ILE A 386 0.71 11.00 -2.17
N GLY A 387 1.74 10.90 -1.32
CA GLY A 387 3.12 10.76 -1.75
C GLY A 387 3.34 9.59 -2.71
N CYS A 388 2.74 8.45 -2.40
CA CYS A 388 2.84 7.25 -3.24
C CYS A 388 1.73 7.17 -4.30
N HIS A 389 0.53 7.71 -4.00
CA HIS A 389 -0.64 7.64 -4.88
C HIS A 389 -0.83 8.88 -5.76
N ALA A 390 0.23 9.60 -6.07
CA ALA A 390 0.20 10.74 -6.99
C ALA A 390 0.51 10.29 -8.43
N SER A 391 1.71 10.54 -8.89
CA SER A 391 2.10 10.37 -10.29
C SER A 391 3.50 9.77 -10.45
N LEU A 392 3.87 8.83 -9.60
CA LEU A 392 5.12 8.09 -9.75
C LEU A 392 5.05 7.17 -10.97
N GLY A 393 6.17 6.93 -11.65
CA GLY A 393 6.28 6.04 -12.80
C GLY A 393 5.72 4.63 -12.53
N ALA A 394 5.91 4.11 -11.31
CA ALA A 394 5.46 2.77 -10.92
C ALA A 394 3.94 2.62 -10.68
N VAL A 395 3.15 3.69 -10.74
CA VAL A 395 1.70 3.61 -10.53
C VAL A 395 0.94 3.43 -11.85
N VAL A 396 -0.22 2.78 -11.77
CA VAL A 396 -1.22 2.73 -12.83
C VAL A 396 -2.49 3.40 -12.31
N ASP A 397 -2.90 4.50 -12.91
CA ASP A 397 -4.00 5.36 -12.45
C ASP A 397 -3.90 5.66 -10.95
N SER A 398 -2.73 6.10 -10.49
CA SER A 398 -2.42 6.41 -9.08
C SER A 398 -2.54 5.23 -8.11
N THR A 399 -2.50 3.99 -8.59
CA THR A 399 -2.54 2.78 -7.76
C THR A 399 -1.41 1.82 -8.11
N PHE A 400 -1.02 0.97 -7.16
CA PHE A 400 -0.01 -0.09 -7.38
C PHE A 400 -0.66 -1.47 -7.46
N SER A 401 -1.58 -1.72 -6.57
CA SER A 401 -1.91 -3.07 -6.11
C SER A 401 -2.53 -3.95 -7.18
N PHE A 402 -3.52 -3.47 -7.93
CA PHE A 402 -4.23 -4.31 -8.91
C PHE A 402 -3.38 -4.64 -10.13
N ALA A 403 -2.51 -3.72 -10.54
CA ALA A 403 -1.51 -3.99 -11.57
C ALA A 403 -0.56 -5.13 -11.16
N ARG A 404 -0.32 -5.29 -9.87
CA ARG A 404 0.55 -6.32 -9.26
C ARG A 404 -0.19 -7.56 -8.77
N LYS A 405 -1.50 -7.68 -9.02
CA LYS A 405 -2.29 -8.87 -8.67
C LYS A 405 -1.64 -10.13 -9.26
N LEU A 406 -1.54 -11.17 -8.45
CA LEU A 406 -1.04 -12.47 -8.87
C LEU A 406 -1.89 -13.04 -10.01
N GLU A 407 -1.23 -13.77 -10.91
CA GLU A 407 -1.83 -14.26 -12.14
C GLU A 407 -2.41 -15.66 -11.99
N LYS A 408 -3.00 -16.14 -13.08
CA LYS A 408 -3.46 -17.53 -13.20
C LYS A 408 -2.33 -18.51 -12.89
N GLY A 409 -2.69 -19.57 -12.15
CA GLY A 409 -1.73 -20.55 -11.63
C GLY A 409 -1.19 -20.23 -10.24
N ALA A 410 -1.38 -18.99 -9.72
CA ALA A 410 -1.29 -18.72 -8.29
C ALA A 410 -2.51 -19.32 -7.56
N TYR A 411 -2.44 -19.41 -6.24
CA TYR A 411 -3.56 -19.89 -5.43
C TYR A 411 -4.85 -19.13 -5.79
N HIS A 412 -5.92 -19.86 -6.14
CA HIS A 412 -7.21 -19.33 -6.63
C HIS A 412 -7.07 -18.22 -7.72
N ASP A 413 -6.10 -18.39 -8.63
CA ASP A 413 -5.78 -17.43 -9.70
C ASP A 413 -5.57 -15.99 -9.19
N GLY A 414 -4.97 -15.88 -8.00
CA GLY A 414 -4.69 -14.61 -7.34
C GLY A 414 -5.90 -13.99 -6.61
N TRP A 415 -7.05 -14.63 -6.55
CA TRP A 415 -8.24 -14.14 -5.85
C TRP A 415 -8.37 -14.76 -4.46
N PHE A 416 -7.68 -14.21 -3.49
CA PHE A 416 -7.68 -14.68 -2.10
C PHE A 416 -7.21 -13.57 -1.15
N HIS A 417 -7.57 -13.68 0.10
CA HIS A 417 -7.03 -12.85 1.17
C HIS A 417 -5.82 -13.55 1.83
N TRP A 418 -4.89 -12.78 2.36
CA TRP A 418 -3.71 -13.34 3.04
C TRP A 418 -4.06 -14.30 4.20
N SER A 419 -5.19 -14.09 4.89
CA SER A 419 -5.65 -15.04 5.92
C SER A 419 -5.95 -16.44 5.38
N GLN A 420 -6.24 -16.57 4.08
CA GLN A 420 -6.48 -17.85 3.40
C GLN A 420 -5.19 -18.47 2.90
N LYS A 421 -4.25 -17.65 2.42
CA LYS A 421 -2.96 -18.08 1.90
C LYS A 421 -1.93 -16.98 2.10
N GLY A 422 -0.87 -17.30 2.88
CA GLY A 422 0.30 -16.42 3.03
C GLY A 422 1.23 -16.45 1.81
N LEU A 423 2.41 -15.84 1.95
CA LEU A 423 3.37 -15.67 0.84
C LEU A 423 4.16 -16.91 0.48
N LYS A 424 4.12 -17.99 1.29
CA LYS A 424 4.91 -19.20 1.05
C LYS A 424 4.54 -19.86 -0.28
N GLY A 425 5.55 -20.15 -1.11
CA GLY A 425 5.39 -20.82 -2.40
C GLY A 425 4.88 -19.89 -3.52
N ILE A 426 4.82 -18.57 -3.29
CA ILE A 426 4.56 -17.60 -4.34
C ILE A 426 5.89 -17.34 -5.06
N LYS A 427 5.87 -17.42 -6.39
CA LYS A 427 7.03 -17.17 -7.24
C LYS A 427 7.40 -15.69 -7.24
N GLU A 428 8.69 -15.42 -7.43
CA GLU A 428 9.19 -14.07 -7.61
C GLU A 428 8.61 -13.44 -8.88
N PRO A 429 8.11 -12.19 -8.82
CA PRO A 429 7.62 -11.48 -9.99
C PRO A 429 8.78 -11.11 -10.93
N HIS A 430 8.42 -10.92 -12.21
CA HIS A 430 9.33 -10.43 -13.22
C HIS A 430 9.03 -8.97 -13.55
N THR A 431 10.07 -8.22 -13.81
CA THR A 431 9.98 -6.92 -14.47
C THR A 431 9.49 -7.10 -15.91
N PRO A 432 8.97 -6.05 -16.58
CA PRO A 432 8.53 -6.15 -17.98
C PRO A 432 9.60 -6.63 -18.97
N ASP A 433 10.88 -6.41 -18.67
CA ASP A 433 12.02 -6.89 -19.45
C ASP A 433 12.48 -8.32 -19.07
N GLY A 434 11.71 -9.01 -18.20
CA GLY A 434 11.89 -10.43 -17.87
C GLY A 434 12.89 -10.74 -16.77
N ARG A 435 13.49 -9.73 -16.11
CA ARG A 435 14.38 -9.94 -14.95
C ARG A 435 13.56 -10.24 -13.70
N TYR A 436 14.13 -10.97 -12.75
CA TYR A 436 13.54 -11.19 -11.43
C TYR A 436 13.56 -9.91 -10.60
N GLU A 437 12.41 -9.44 -10.17
CA GLU A 437 12.21 -8.09 -9.61
C GLU A 437 12.88 -7.90 -8.24
N TYR A 438 12.70 -8.86 -7.33
CA TYR A 438 13.29 -8.76 -5.98
C TYR A 438 14.78 -9.08 -5.99
N THR A 439 15.22 -9.97 -6.86
CA THR A 439 16.65 -10.24 -7.09
C THR A 439 17.33 -8.97 -7.60
N LEU A 440 16.76 -8.29 -8.60
CA LEU A 440 17.27 -7.00 -9.09
C LEU A 440 17.31 -5.95 -7.97
N TYR A 441 16.28 -5.93 -7.11
CA TYR A 441 16.27 -5.02 -5.97
C TYR A 441 17.41 -5.31 -4.98
N LEU A 442 17.66 -6.58 -4.64
CA LEU A 442 18.79 -6.96 -3.81
C LEU A 442 20.13 -6.53 -4.43
N GLU A 443 20.31 -6.79 -5.73
CA GLU A 443 21.52 -6.41 -6.47
C GLU A 443 21.77 -4.90 -6.47
N LYS A 444 20.74 -4.09 -6.67
CA LYS A 444 20.88 -2.63 -6.79
C LYS A 444 20.89 -1.91 -5.46
N ASN A 445 20.14 -2.40 -4.46
CA ASN A 445 20.01 -1.75 -3.15
C ASN A 445 20.94 -2.34 -2.09
N HIS A 446 21.50 -3.53 -2.30
CA HIS A 446 22.45 -4.20 -1.40
C HIS A 446 21.98 -4.46 0.04
N ALA A 447 20.69 -4.36 0.34
CA ALA A 447 20.20 -4.47 1.70
C ALA A 447 18.89 -5.26 1.87
N GLY A 448 18.09 -5.42 0.80
CA GLY A 448 16.78 -6.08 0.86
C GLY A 448 15.65 -5.24 1.47
N ASP A 449 15.97 -4.16 2.16
CA ASP A 449 15.03 -3.13 2.57
C ASP A 449 15.74 -1.76 2.57
N GLU A 450 15.08 -0.73 2.22
CA GLU A 450 15.64 0.61 2.00
C GLU A 450 16.58 1.06 3.15
N PHE A 451 16.16 2.04 3.91
CA PHE A 451 16.93 2.62 5.00
C PHE A 451 16.90 1.81 6.30
N ARG A 452 16.05 0.81 6.44
CA ARG A 452 15.83 0.07 7.70
C ARG A 452 16.99 -0.84 8.10
N ALA A 453 17.96 -1.01 7.19
CA ALA A 453 19.19 -1.77 7.42
C ALA A 453 18.91 -3.15 8.01
N ASN A 454 18.06 -3.95 7.35
CA ASN A 454 17.59 -5.24 7.81
C ASN A 454 18.73 -6.27 7.93
N ALA A 455 19.33 -6.34 9.12
CA ALA A 455 20.45 -7.24 9.38
C ALA A 455 20.09 -8.72 9.16
N GLU A 456 18.80 -9.10 9.31
CA GLU A 456 18.33 -10.48 9.06
C GLU A 456 18.38 -10.81 7.57
N VAL A 457 17.89 -9.92 6.70
CA VAL A 457 17.98 -10.08 5.25
C VAL A 457 19.41 -9.99 4.77
N LYS A 458 20.17 -9.01 5.26
CA LYS A 458 21.62 -8.88 4.91
C LYS A 458 22.39 -10.14 5.27
N GLY A 459 22.29 -10.63 6.49
CA GLY A 459 23.00 -11.84 6.93
C GLY A 459 22.55 -13.12 6.22
N LYS A 460 21.36 -13.13 5.62
CA LYS A 460 20.82 -14.27 4.86
C LYS A 460 21.24 -14.23 3.39
N PHE A 461 21.10 -13.09 2.74
CA PHE A 461 21.27 -12.97 1.29
C PHE A 461 22.64 -12.49 0.84
N PHE A 462 23.47 -11.93 1.74
CA PHE A 462 24.78 -11.42 1.39
C PHE A 462 25.89 -12.11 2.21
N ASP A 463 27.01 -12.38 1.56
CA ASP A 463 28.22 -12.82 2.24
C ASP A 463 28.98 -11.62 2.87
N LYS A 464 30.12 -11.92 3.53
CA LYS A 464 30.96 -10.90 4.16
C LYS A 464 31.56 -9.88 3.18
N ASP A 465 31.64 -10.23 1.91
CA ASP A 465 32.23 -9.40 0.85
C ASP A 465 31.13 -8.64 0.08
N GLY A 466 29.84 -8.79 0.50
CA GLY A 466 28.67 -8.15 -0.10
C GLY A 466 28.15 -8.83 -1.36
N ASN A 467 28.57 -10.07 -1.65
CA ASN A 467 28.05 -10.80 -2.79
C ASN A 467 26.75 -11.53 -2.42
N LEU A 468 25.83 -11.62 -3.39
CA LEU A 468 24.57 -12.35 -3.19
C LEU A 468 24.77 -13.86 -3.10
N ASN A 469 24.11 -14.48 -2.14
CA ASN A 469 24.03 -15.93 -2.01
C ASN A 469 23.15 -16.52 -3.11
N GLN A 470 23.77 -17.03 -4.17
CA GLN A 470 23.10 -17.55 -5.35
C GLN A 470 22.16 -18.74 -5.05
N SER A 471 22.42 -19.53 -4.02
CA SER A 471 21.50 -20.60 -3.61
C SER A 471 20.20 -20.05 -3.06
N LEU A 472 20.26 -18.99 -2.25
CA LEU A 472 19.05 -18.34 -1.71
C LEU A 472 18.31 -17.52 -2.77
N VAL A 473 19.01 -16.91 -3.71
CA VAL A 473 18.40 -16.26 -4.89
C VAL A 473 17.60 -17.28 -5.70
N LYS A 474 18.13 -18.48 -5.96
CA LYS A 474 17.36 -19.55 -6.61
C LYS A 474 16.13 -19.96 -5.81
N THR A 475 16.20 -19.98 -4.49
CA THR A 475 15.04 -20.24 -3.64
C THR A 475 14.02 -19.12 -3.76
N LEU A 476 14.46 -17.86 -3.78
CA LEU A 476 13.62 -16.67 -3.92
C LEU A 476 12.80 -16.71 -5.22
N HIS A 477 13.35 -17.19 -6.33
CA HIS A 477 12.64 -17.32 -7.60
C HIS A 477 11.37 -18.20 -7.50
N HIS A 478 11.34 -19.13 -6.54
CA HIS A 478 10.23 -20.06 -6.35
C HIS A 478 9.38 -19.74 -5.11
N ASP A 479 9.93 -18.98 -4.16
CA ASP A 479 9.27 -18.68 -2.89
C ASP A 479 9.72 -17.33 -2.34
N ILE A 480 8.91 -16.29 -2.58
CA ILE A 480 9.19 -14.93 -2.09
C ILE A 480 9.16 -14.82 -0.57
N SER A 481 8.54 -15.78 0.13
CA SER A 481 8.53 -15.78 1.59
C SER A 481 9.93 -15.88 2.18
N SER A 482 10.87 -16.45 1.43
CA SER A 482 12.27 -16.57 1.83
C SER A 482 12.94 -15.20 2.08
N LEU A 483 12.52 -14.17 1.39
CA LEU A 483 12.97 -12.77 1.55
C LEU A 483 12.00 -11.97 2.43
N LEU A 484 10.69 -12.10 2.19
CA LEU A 484 9.71 -11.15 2.69
C LEU A 484 9.26 -11.43 4.12
N LEU A 485 9.34 -12.67 4.61
CA LEU A 485 8.90 -12.99 5.97
C LEU A 485 10.05 -12.83 6.98
N PRO A 486 9.83 -12.10 8.09
CA PRO A 486 10.79 -12.00 9.17
C PRO A 486 10.84 -13.27 10.01
N SER A 487 11.86 -13.42 10.86
CA SER A 487 11.79 -14.33 12.00
C SER A 487 10.75 -13.86 13.02
N THR A 488 10.22 -14.78 13.82
CA THR A 488 9.31 -14.46 14.94
C THR A 488 9.93 -13.44 15.90
N LYS A 489 11.22 -13.55 16.17
CA LYS A 489 11.98 -12.62 17.02
C LYS A 489 11.97 -11.19 16.42
N ARG A 490 12.22 -11.05 15.12
CA ARG A 490 12.17 -9.75 14.44
C ARG A 490 10.74 -9.20 14.45
N ALA A 491 9.75 -10.01 14.09
CA ALA A 491 8.33 -9.63 14.11
C ALA A 491 7.91 -9.07 15.49
N THR A 492 8.21 -9.81 16.56
CA THR A 492 7.92 -9.38 17.95
C THR A 492 8.56 -8.03 18.27
N ARG A 493 9.84 -7.85 17.93
CA ARG A 493 10.57 -6.58 18.19
C ARG A 493 9.95 -5.40 17.43
N LEU A 494 9.60 -5.58 16.16
CA LEU A 494 8.99 -4.54 15.32
C LEU A 494 7.56 -4.22 15.76
N ASN A 495 6.79 -5.21 16.19
CA ASN A 495 5.48 -5.00 16.80
C ASN A 495 5.57 -4.13 18.06
N LYS A 496 6.54 -4.40 18.95
CA LYS A 496 6.79 -3.55 20.14
C LYS A 496 7.17 -2.12 19.75
N ALA A 497 8.07 -1.97 18.77
CA ALA A 497 8.51 -0.66 18.30
C ALA A 497 7.33 0.15 17.73
N TYR A 498 6.46 -0.46 16.94
CA TYR A 498 5.28 0.21 16.43
C TYR A 498 4.28 0.55 17.56
N LYS A 499 4.09 -0.34 18.54
CA LYS A 499 3.24 -0.06 19.71
C LYS A 499 3.72 1.15 20.52
N VAL A 500 5.02 1.40 20.57
CA VAL A 500 5.55 2.65 21.19
C VAL A 500 5.09 3.88 20.40
N ILE A 501 5.18 3.87 19.07
CA ILE A 501 4.70 4.97 18.21
C ILE A 501 3.18 5.19 18.41
N VAL A 502 2.40 4.09 18.51
CA VAL A 502 0.97 4.16 18.82
C VAL A 502 0.71 4.83 20.16
N ASN A 503 1.47 4.50 21.20
CA ASN A 503 1.31 5.14 22.51
C ASN A 503 1.66 6.63 22.49
N GLU A 504 2.66 7.01 21.68
CA GLU A 504 3.09 8.39 21.47
C GLU A 504 2.13 9.18 20.58
N GLN A 505 1.32 8.52 19.73
CA GLN A 505 0.50 9.12 18.66
C GLN A 505 1.34 10.04 17.76
N SER A 506 2.59 9.67 17.50
CA SER A 506 3.60 10.48 16.81
C SER A 506 3.68 10.21 15.32
N PHE A 507 2.60 9.74 14.69
CA PHE A 507 2.56 9.27 13.29
C PHE A 507 2.95 10.33 12.26
N ILE A 508 2.66 11.60 12.52
CA ILE A 508 3.04 12.73 11.65
C ILE A 508 4.56 12.91 11.55
N TYR A 509 5.31 12.33 12.48
CA TYR A 509 6.78 12.34 12.51
C TYR A 509 7.40 11.04 11.97
N GLY A 510 6.59 10.09 11.50
CA GLY A 510 7.00 8.82 10.90
C GLY A 510 6.33 7.60 11.53
N ARG A 511 6.06 6.58 10.69
CA ARG A 511 5.35 5.35 11.07
C ARG A 511 6.23 4.10 10.97
N ASP A 512 7.48 4.27 10.57
CA ASP A 512 8.40 3.15 10.38
C ASP A 512 8.81 2.56 11.73
N ALA A 513 8.59 1.26 11.90
CA ALA A 513 8.93 0.56 13.13
C ALA A 513 10.45 0.30 13.20
N HIS A 514 11.12 0.99 14.11
CA HIS A 514 12.53 0.78 14.42
C HIS A 514 12.78 0.99 15.92
N ILE A 515 13.92 0.55 16.42
CA ILE A 515 14.23 0.57 17.85
C ILE A 515 15.30 1.62 18.15
N LYS A 516 16.36 1.65 17.35
CA LYS A 516 17.46 2.61 17.46
C LYS A 516 17.38 3.65 16.34
N PRO A 517 17.98 4.83 16.52
CA PRO A 517 18.10 5.80 15.44
C PRO A 517 18.67 5.14 14.18
N LEU A 518 18.10 5.48 13.03
CA LEU A 518 18.51 4.91 11.75
C LEU A 518 19.74 5.66 11.22
N GLU A 519 20.76 4.91 10.82
CA GLU A 519 22.01 5.44 10.25
C GLU A 519 21.95 5.52 8.71
N SER A 520 21.15 4.64 8.10
CA SER A 520 21.01 4.54 6.64
C SER A 520 19.97 5.52 6.06
N VAL A 521 19.79 6.68 6.70
CA VAL A 521 18.85 7.74 6.33
C VAL A 521 19.51 9.11 6.42
N TYR A 522 19.28 9.95 5.44
CA TYR A 522 19.68 11.35 5.49
C TYR A 522 18.78 12.15 6.44
N LYS A 523 19.39 12.99 7.28
CA LYS A 523 18.69 14.07 8.01
C LYS A 523 18.51 15.30 7.13
N GLU A 524 19.50 15.52 6.26
CA GLU A 524 19.55 16.62 5.31
C GLU A 524 20.32 16.17 4.07
N MET A 525 19.84 16.55 2.91
CA MET A 525 20.46 16.25 1.61
C MET A 525 20.91 17.52 0.93
N LYS A 526 21.80 17.32 -0.06
CA LYS A 526 22.13 18.36 -1.04
C LYS A 526 21.50 17.96 -2.37
N GLU A 527 20.90 18.91 -3.05
CA GLU A 527 20.41 18.74 -4.42
C GLU A 527 21.53 18.21 -5.33
N GLY A 528 21.19 17.38 -6.29
CA GLY A 528 22.12 16.78 -7.23
C GLY A 528 23.06 15.73 -6.63
N LYS A 529 22.91 15.36 -5.35
CA LYS A 529 23.71 14.29 -4.74
C LYS A 529 23.37 12.95 -5.38
N SER A 530 24.39 12.16 -5.74
CA SER A 530 24.22 10.81 -6.30
C SER A 530 23.47 9.89 -5.33
N THR A 531 22.53 9.11 -5.86
CA THR A 531 21.79 8.06 -5.16
C THR A 531 22.60 6.76 -5.02
N GLY A 532 23.70 6.63 -5.77
CA GLY A 532 24.52 5.42 -5.89
C GLY A 532 24.12 4.53 -7.08
N VAL A 533 23.00 4.77 -7.71
CA VAL A 533 22.62 4.11 -8.98
C VAL A 533 23.50 4.68 -10.08
N LYS A 534 24.24 3.81 -10.78
CA LYS A 534 25.23 4.22 -11.80
C LYS A 534 24.59 4.39 -13.17
N GLU A 535 23.59 3.58 -13.46
CA GLU A 535 22.85 3.60 -14.71
C GLU A 535 21.37 3.45 -14.39
N PRO A 536 20.46 4.17 -15.08
CA PRO A 536 19.03 4.03 -14.86
C PRO A 536 18.56 2.60 -15.09
N VAL A 537 17.70 2.12 -14.21
CA VAL A 537 16.98 0.86 -14.40
C VAL A 537 15.69 1.18 -15.17
N ARG A 538 15.65 0.79 -16.44
CA ARG A 538 14.46 0.92 -17.29
C ARG A 538 13.74 -0.41 -17.38
N TYR A 539 12.41 -0.39 -17.28
CA TYR A 539 11.60 -1.61 -17.35
C TYR A 539 10.95 -1.82 -18.69
N TYR A 540 10.82 -0.78 -19.52
CA TYR A 540 10.25 -0.87 -20.86
C TYR A 540 11.34 -0.59 -21.89
N HIS A 541 11.36 -1.38 -22.96
CA HIS A 541 12.19 -1.06 -24.10
C HIS A 541 11.67 0.20 -24.77
N ASP A 542 12.57 1.06 -25.21
CA ASP A 542 12.30 2.25 -26.01
C ASP A 542 11.49 1.89 -27.27
N THR A 543 10.17 1.77 -27.15
CA THR A 543 9.28 1.62 -28.32
C THR A 543 9.04 2.96 -29.01
N HIS A 544 9.62 4.05 -28.51
CA HIS A 544 9.51 5.38 -29.11
C HIS A 544 10.58 5.68 -30.16
N LYS A 545 11.40 4.70 -30.53
CA LYS A 545 12.25 4.81 -31.72
C LYS A 545 11.59 4.12 -32.93
N MET A 546 10.48 4.68 -33.39
CA MET A 546 10.00 4.52 -34.76
C MET A 546 9.62 5.87 -35.33
#